data_f93132844d579a759edb3164697c3063
#
_entry.id   f93132844d579a759edb3164697c3063
#
_cell.length_a   1.000
_cell.length_b   1.000
_cell.length_c   1.000
_cell.angle_alpha   90.00
_cell.angle_beta   90.00
_cell.angle_gamma   90.00
#
_symmetry.space_group_name_H-M   'P 1'
#
loop_
_entity.id
_entity.type
_entity.pdbx_description
1 polymer ?
#
loop_
_entity_poly.entity_id
_entity_poly.type
_entity_poly.pdbx_seq_one_letter_code
_entity_poly.pdbx_strand_id
1 'polypeptide(L)'
;MRKIISILVFGIFFCAEAFAQTLVAKTSRTDLPEGEAFLLTLDYDGSDASVPELGVLDKDFTIYSVTNSYQTNIVNGQVSQQRQWQIGLVPKGVAGTAVTVPPIKLGNIQSNPVQLRILDAQNLAHPDNSDNPGYQEPQRGPRFAVKGDVDDKNPYVQQQIDYTLTLYDAGGLQGGEPEFIDDGSNSWLIRSLGEPEINSKVVNGRSLREIKFRYAMFPQKSGRLKTPVIRFNGYYLTQGGRGSDPFEEIFGGSLFDAGVGFGSMFATRNPVVLNTKPIEVNVRPIPPANNGNWWLPAESVKLYAEWNPQRPVFKVGEAVSRTVYLKAVGVVENQLPDI
;
A
#
# COMPACT_ATOMS: atom_id res chain seq x y z
N MET A 1 -54.54 -44.35 -63.42
CA MET A 1 -53.31 -44.63 -62.65
C MET A 1 -52.47 -43.40 -62.49
N ARG A 2 -52.61 -42.67 -61.39
CA ARG A 2 -51.83 -41.43 -61.07
C ARG A 2 -50.73 -41.83 -60.10
N LYS A 3 -49.49 -41.69 -60.52
CA LYS A 3 -48.31 -41.86 -59.66
C LYS A 3 -48.03 -40.57 -58.94
N ILE A 4 -48.13 -40.60 -57.62
CA ILE A 4 -47.74 -39.53 -56.74
C ILE A 4 -46.26 -39.67 -56.43
N ILE A 5 -45.41 -38.74 -56.87
CA ILE A 5 -44.00 -38.68 -56.52
C ILE A 5 -43.90 -37.83 -55.26
N SER A 6 -43.53 -38.50 -54.14
CA SER A 6 -43.26 -37.81 -52.87
C SER A 6 -41.80 -37.39 -52.83
N ILE A 7 -41.56 -36.07 -52.90
CA ILE A 7 -40.23 -35.49 -52.77
C ILE A 7 -39.95 -35.28 -51.31
N LEU A 8 -39.07 -36.08 -50.74
CA LEU A 8 -38.57 -35.98 -49.37
C LEU A 8 -37.47 -34.89 -49.36
N VAL A 9 -37.81 -33.69 -48.87
CA VAL A 9 -36.82 -32.60 -48.64
C VAL A 9 -36.07 -32.91 -47.34
N PHE A 10 -34.84 -33.37 -47.45
CA PHE A 10 -33.93 -33.56 -46.33
C PHE A 10 -33.30 -32.19 -45.98
N GLY A 11 -33.85 -31.52 -44.98
CA GLY A 11 -33.30 -30.27 -44.44
C GLY A 11 -32.03 -30.60 -43.64
N ILE A 12 -30.87 -30.24 -44.18
CA ILE A 12 -29.60 -30.27 -43.46
C ILE A 12 -29.61 -29.09 -42.50
N PHE A 13 -29.87 -29.39 -41.22
CA PHE A 13 -29.70 -28.42 -40.12
C PHE A 13 -28.18 -28.25 -39.92
N PHE A 14 -27.62 -27.16 -40.45
CA PHE A 14 -26.27 -26.72 -40.17
C PHE A 14 -26.29 -26.15 -38.73
N CYS A 15 -25.94 -26.95 -37.74
CA CYS A 15 -25.67 -26.49 -36.37
C CYS A 15 -24.37 -25.73 -36.43
N ALA A 16 -24.44 -24.40 -36.55
CA ALA A 16 -23.28 -23.54 -36.33
C ALA A 16 -22.92 -23.65 -34.84
N GLU A 17 -21.85 -24.35 -34.54
CA GLU A 17 -21.26 -24.33 -33.20
C GLU A 17 -20.76 -22.91 -32.97
N ALA A 18 -21.54 -22.11 -32.24
CA ALA A 18 -21.11 -20.85 -31.75
C ALA A 18 -20.07 -21.12 -30.62
N PHE A 19 -18.80 -21.01 -30.91
CA PHE A 19 -17.77 -20.98 -29.90
C PHE A 19 -18.04 -19.77 -29.01
N ALA A 20 -18.53 -20.01 -27.79
CA ALA A 20 -18.73 -18.96 -26.82
C ALA A 20 -17.37 -18.43 -26.37
N GLN A 21 -17.10 -17.18 -26.70
CA GLN A 21 -15.90 -16.48 -26.22
C GLN A 21 -15.93 -16.43 -24.69
N THR A 22 -14.83 -16.80 -24.06
CA THR A 22 -14.72 -16.82 -22.59
C THR A 22 -13.60 -15.92 -22.12
N LEU A 23 -13.84 -15.23 -20.99
CA LEU A 23 -12.84 -14.45 -20.28
C LEU A 23 -12.71 -15.02 -18.86
N VAL A 24 -11.52 -15.51 -18.51
CA VAL A 24 -11.28 -16.15 -17.22
C VAL A 24 -10.22 -15.40 -16.44
N ALA A 25 -10.59 -14.98 -15.23
CA ALA A 25 -9.65 -14.37 -14.29
C ALA A 25 -9.03 -15.44 -13.38
N LYS A 26 -7.70 -15.43 -13.26
CA LYS A 26 -6.91 -16.30 -12.40
C LYS A 26 -5.89 -15.50 -11.60
N THR A 27 -5.48 -16.03 -10.46
CA THR A 27 -4.39 -15.47 -9.67
C THR A 27 -3.39 -16.54 -9.28
N SER A 28 -2.14 -16.17 -9.10
CA SER A 28 -1.09 -17.08 -8.66
C SER A 28 -1.28 -17.56 -7.21
N ARG A 29 -1.98 -16.76 -6.38
CA ARG A 29 -2.26 -17.05 -4.97
C ARG A 29 -3.50 -16.31 -4.49
N THR A 30 -4.21 -16.87 -3.53
CA THR A 30 -5.41 -16.29 -2.92
C THR A 30 -5.16 -15.70 -1.54
N ASP A 31 -4.10 -16.15 -0.88
CA ASP A 31 -3.67 -15.67 0.43
C ASP A 31 -2.46 -14.73 0.24
N LEU A 32 -2.65 -13.48 0.57
CA LEU A 32 -1.69 -12.40 0.31
C LEU A 32 -1.26 -11.77 1.63
N PRO A 33 0.04 -11.66 1.91
CA PRO A 33 0.53 -10.79 2.96
C PRO A 33 0.08 -9.34 2.71
N GLU A 34 -0.20 -8.59 3.77
CA GLU A 34 -0.55 -7.16 3.66
C GLU A 34 0.53 -6.40 2.89
N GLY A 35 0.09 -5.62 1.89
CA GLY A 35 0.97 -4.77 1.08
C GLY A 35 1.78 -5.49 0.00
N GLU A 36 1.70 -6.80 -0.12
CA GLU A 36 2.39 -7.52 -1.20
C GLU A 36 1.60 -7.50 -2.50
N ALA A 37 2.36 -7.39 -3.60
CA ALA A 37 1.82 -7.46 -4.94
C ALA A 37 1.50 -8.91 -5.35
N PHE A 38 0.50 -9.06 -6.21
CA PHE A 38 0.19 -10.32 -6.86
C PHE A 38 -0.12 -10.12 -8.34
N LEU A 39 -0.10 -11.19 -9.10
CA LEU A 39 -0.40 -11.19 -10.52
C LEU A 39 -1.82 -11.72 -10.76
N LEU A 40 -2.66 -10.88 -11.39
CA LEU A 40 -3.94 -11.28 -11.94
C LEU A 40 -3.77 -11.56 -13.42
N THR A 41 -4.15 -12.75 -13.85
CA THR A 41 -4.13 -13.15 -15.24
C THR A 41 -5.55 -13.21 -15.79
N LEU A 42 -5.81 -12.53 -16.90
CA LEU A 42 -7.05 -12.63 -17.67
C LEU A 42 -6.76 -13.41 -18.95
N ASP A 43 -7.31 -14.61 -19.05
CA ASP A 43 -7.23 -15.44 -20.26
C ASP A 43 -8.49 -15.22 -21.08
N TYR A 44 -8.31 -14.87 -22.34
CA TYR A 44 -9.37 -14.64 -23.31
C TYR A 44 -9.23 -15.57 -24.52
N ASP A 45 -10.28 -16.32 -24.77
CA ASP A 45 -10.40 -17.21 -25.93
C ASP A 45 -11.29 -16.54 -26.99
N GLY A 46 -10.68 -15.65 -27.76
CA GLY A 46 -11.36 -14.91 -28.82
C GLY A 46 -10.43 -13.99 -29.59
N SER A 47 -10.91 -13.49 -30.73
CA SER A 47 -10.11 -12.74 -31.72
C SER A 47 -10.38 -11.24 -31.75
N ASP A 48 -11.33 -10.73 -30.96
CA ASP A 48 -11.63 -9.32 -31.01
C ASP A 48 -10.52 -8.44 -30.37
N ALA A 49 -10.45 -7.16 -30.77
CA ALA A 49 -9.41 -6.25 -30.32
C ALA A 49 -9.79 -5.49 -29.05
N SER A 50 -10.83 -5.91 -28.32
CA SER A 50 -11.31 -5.26 -27.09
C SER A 50 -10.22 -5.22 -26.03
N VAL A 51 -10.27 -4.18 -25.18
CA VAL A 51 -9.38 -3.98 -24.03
C VAL A 51 -10.20 -4.14 -22.76
N PRO A 52 -9.70 -4.87 -21.73
CA PRO A 52 -10.42 -5.03 -20.48
C PRO A 52 -10.61 -3.70 -19.73
N GLU A 53 -11.80 -3.52 -19.15
CA GLU A 53 -12.14 -2.35 -18.33
C GLU A 53 -11.56 -2.50 -16.94
N LEU A 54 -10.33 -2.03 -16.72
CA LEU A 54 -9.60 -2.21 -15.45
C LEU A 54 -9.98 -1.19 -14.37
N GLY A 55 -10.69 -0.10 -14.69
CA GLY A 55 -11.08 0.94 -13.73
C GLY A 55 -11.89 0.42 -12.53
N VAL A 56 -12.56 -0.73 -12.68
CA VAL A 56 -13.30 -1.36 -11.59
C VAL A 56 -12.36 -1.84 -10.45
N LEU A 57 -11.06 -2.00 -10.72
CA LEU A 57 -10.04 -2.43 -9.76
C LEU A 57 -9.55 -1.28 -8.86
N ASP A 58 -9.67 -0.03 -9.32
CA ASP A 58 -9.08 1.14 -8.64
C ASP A 58 -9.63 1.36 -7.23
N LYS A 59 -10.81 0.86 -6.93
CA LYS A 59 -11.42 0.97 -5.61
C LYS A 59 -10.61 0.21 -4.55
N ASP A 60 -10.29 -1.04 -4.81
CA ASP A 60 -9.75 -1.98 -3.83
C ASP A 60 -8.28 -2.38 -4.10
N PHE A 61 -7.74 -1.99 -5.25
CA PHE A 61 -6.39 -2.33 -5.69
C PHE A 61 -5.65 -1.12 -6.26
N THR A 62 -4.31 -1.18 -6.21
CA THR A 62 -3.42 -0.30 -6.97
C THR A 62 -2.84 -1.10 -8.12
N ILE A 63 -3.06 -0.65 -9.36
CA ILE A 63 -2.49 -1.26 -10.57
C ILE A 63 -1.08 -0.68 -10.77
N TYR A 64 -0.05 -1.53 -10.84
CA TYR A 64 1.32 -1.08 -11.08
C TYR A 64 1.90 -1.55 -12.41
N SER A 65 1.32 -2.59 -13.03
CA SER A 65 1.73 -3.07 -14.33
C SER A 65 0.56 -3.69 -15.09
N VAL A 66 0.57 -3.54 -16.40
CA VAL A 66 -0.34 -4.23 -17.32
C VAL A 66 0.48 -4.67 -18.52
N THR A 67 0.51 -5.97 -18.76
CA THR A 67 1.17 -6.57 -19.93
C THR A 67 0.14 -7.39 -20.68
N ASN A 68 0.19 -7.38 -22.00
CA ASN A 68 -0.63 -8.24 -22.84
C ASN A 68 0.25 -9.15 -23.71
N SER A 69 -0.15 -10.36 -23.88
CA SER A 69 0.44 -11.32 -24.81
C SER A 69 -0.63 -11.85 -25.75
N TYR A 70 -0.21 -12.18 -26.95
CA TYR A 70 -1.06 -12.67 -28.00
C TYR A 70 -0.44 -13.92 -28.60
N GLN A 71 -1.18 -15.03 -28.59
CA GLN A 71 -0.73 -16.31 -29.13
C GLN A 71 -1.69 -16.78 -30.21
N THR A 72 -1.17 -17.11 -31.39
CA THR A 72 -1.92 -17.73 -32.46
C THR A 72 -1.40 -19.14 -32.67
N ASN A 73 -2.25 -20.15 -32.51
CA ASN A 73 -1.95 -21.53 -32.78
C ASN A 73 -2.66 -22.01 -34.05
N ILE A 74 -1.93 -22.63 -34.94
CA ILE A 74 -2.48 -23.20 -36.14
C ILE A 74 -2.25 -24.73 -36.09
N VAL A 75 -3.33 -25.49 -35.91
CA VAL A 75 -3.29 -26.96 -35.86
C VAL A 75 -4.23 -27.52 -36.94
N ASN A 76 -3.70 -28.28 -37.87
CA ASN A 76 -4.47 -28.87 -38.98
C ASN A 76 -5.31 -27.85 -39.77
N GLY A 77 -4.79 -26.61 -39.96
CA GLY A 77 -5.52 -25.56 -40.68
C GLY A 77 -6.59 -24.82 -39.86
N GLN A 78 -6.82 -25.23 -38.63
CA GLN A 78 -7.64 -24.47 -37.67
C GLN A 78 -6.79 -23.45 -36.93
N VAL A 79 -7.23 -22.17 -36.94
CA VAL A 79 -6.57 -21.07 -36.25
C VAL A 79 -7.29 -20.86 -34.93
N SER A 80 -6.59 -21.05 -33.80
CA SER A 80 -7.03 -20.63 -32.48
C SER A 80 -6.20 -19.43 -32.04
N GLN A 81 -6.87 -18.42 -31.51
CA GLN A 81 -6.25 -17.20 -31.00
C GLN A 81 -6.53 -17.10 -29.50
N GLN A 82 -5.48 -16.93 -28.73
CA GLN A 82 -5.57 -16.73 -27.31
C GLN A 82 -4.89 -15.41 -26.93
N ARG A 83 -5.58 -14.58 -26.16
CA ARG A 83 -5.03 -13.35 -25.62
C ARG A 83 -4.99 -13.44 -24.10
N GLN A 84 -3.90 -12.99 -23.53
CA GLN A 84 -3.70 -13.00 -22.09
C GLN A 84 -3.26 -11.60 -21.63
N TRP A 85 -3.92 -11.06 -20.60
CA TRP A 85 -3.43 -9.90 -19.88
C TRP A 85 -2.91 -10.34 -18.53
N GLN A 86 -1.73 -9.83 -18.19
CA GLN A 86 -1.13 -9.99 -16.87
C GLN A 86 -1.12 -8.61 -16.20
N ILE A 87 -1.82 -8.51 -15.07
CA ILE A 87 -2.09 -7.27 -14.36
C ILE A 87 -1.48 -7.40 -12.98
N GLY A 88 -0.47 -6.59 -12.71
CA GLY A 88 0.16 -6.52 -11.40
C GLY A 88 -0.66 -5.63 -10.46
N LEU A 89 -1.10 -6.19 -9.34
CA LEU A 89 -2.01 -5.56 -8.38
C LEU A 89 -1.44 -5.59 -6.97
N VAL A 90 -1.68 -4.49 -6.22
CA VAL A 90 -1.46 -4.43 -4.77
C VAL A 90 -2.80 -4.14 -4.10
N PRO A 91 -3.26 -5.00 -3.15
CA PRO A 91 -4.50 -4.75 -2.42
C PRO A 91 -4.39 -3.50 -1.54
N LYS A 92 -5.44 -2.67 -1.49
CA LYS A 92 -5.55 -1.53 -0.56
C LYS A 92 -6.13 -1.91 0.80
N GLY A 93 -6.58 -3.15 0.95
CA GLY A 93 -7.16 -3.67 2.20
C GLY A 93 -6.10 -3.86 3.29
N VAL A 94 -6.58 -3.90 4.53
CA VAL A 94 -5.74 -4.17 5.72
C VAL A 94 -5.75 -5.66 6.07
N ALA A 95 -4.74 -6.09 6.80
CA ALA A 95 -4.62 -7.46 7.28
C ALA A 95 -5.90 -7.96 8.00
N GLY A 96 -6.22 -9.23 7.80
CA GLY A 96 -7.41 -9.87 8.34
C GLY A 96 -8.70 -9.62 7.54
N THR A 97 -8.62 -8.92 6.39
CA THR A 97 -9.79 -8.67 5.52
C THR A 97 -9.80 -9.57 4.29
N ALA A 98 -11.00 -9.83 3.77
CA ALA A 98 -11.18 -10.45 2.46
C ALA A 98 -11.43 -9.34 1.43
N VAL A 99 -10.78 -9.46 0.27
CA VAL A 99 -10.95 -8.54 -0.87
C VAL A 99 -11.31 -9.37 -2.09
N THR A 100 -12.23 -8.88 -2.91
CA THR A 100 -12.65 -9.57 -4.13
C THR A 100 -12.21 -8.78 -5.35
N VAL A 101 -11.51 -9.44 -6.27
CA VAL A 101 -11.35 -8.92 -7.63
C VAL A 101 -12.72 -9.01 -8.29
N PRO A 102 -13.34 -7.87 -8.64
CA PRO A 102 -14.67 -7.87 -9.25
C PRO A 102 -14.59 -8.44 -10.69
N PRO A 103 -15.72 -8.88 -11.27
CA PRO A 103 -15.77 -9.25 -12.67
C PRO A 103 -15.28 -8.11 -13.58
N ILE A 104 -14.33 -8.40 -14.43
CA ILE A 104 -13.73 -7.46 -15.38
C ILE A 104 -14.43 -7.62 -16.72
N LYS A 105 -14.88 -6.51 -17.31
CA LYS A 105 -15.55 -6.50 -18.62
C LYS A 105 -14.54 -6.44 -19.76
N LEU A 106 -14.85 -7.20 -20.81
CA LEU A 106 -14.18 -7.14 -22.11
C LEU A 106 -15.26 -7.13 -23.19
N GLY A 107 -15.60 -5.97 -23.71
CA GLY A 107 -16.76 -5.82 -24.59
C GLY A 107 -18.05 -6.30 -23.94
N ASN A 108 -18.67 -7.33 -24.49
CA ASN A 108 -19.94 -7.90 -23.99
C ASN A 108 -19.77 -9.08 -23.03
N ILE A 109 -18.56 -9.49 -22.72
CA ILE A 109 -18.29 -10.60 -21.80
C ILE A 109 -17.68 -10.10 -20.49
N GLN A 110 -17.74 -10.93 -19.45
CA GLN A 110 -17.19 -10.62 -18.13
C GLN A 110 -16.38 -11.83 -17.62
N SER A 111 -15.34 -11.52 -16.85
CA SER A 111 -14.60 -12.55 -16.12
C SER A 111 -15.37 -13.06 -14.88
N ASN A 112 -14.93 -14.18 -14.33
CA ASN A 112 -15.30 -14.59 -12.98
C ASN A 112 -14.68 -13.65 -11.94
N PRO A 113 -15.33 -13.46 -10.77
CA PRO A 113 -14.70 -12.81 -9.62
C PRO A 113 -13.64 -13.72 -8.99
N VAL A 114 -12.63 -13.13 -8.32
CA VAL A 114 -11.60 -13.87 -7.58
C VAL A 114 -11.56 -13.36 -6.14
N GLN A 115 -11.73 -14.27 -5.17
CA GLN A 115 -11.64 -13.93 -3.75
C GLN A 115 -10.20 -14.06 -3.26
N LEU A 116 -9.77 -13.07 -2.48
CA LEU A 116 -8.45 -12.99 -1.90
C LEU A 116 -8.59 -12.75 -0.40
N ARG A 117 -7.65 -13.28 0.39
CA ARG A 117 -7.53 -12.98 1.82
C ARG A 117 -6.23 -12.24 2.07
N ILE A 118 -6.33 -11.13 2.79
CA ILE A 118 -5.16 -10.38 3.23
C ILE A 118 -4.78 -10.89 4.61
N LEU A 119 -3.64 -11.56 4.70
CA LEU A 119 -3.16 -12.16 5.93
C LEU A 119 -2.47 -11.12 6.80
N ASP A 120 -2.71 -11.22 8.12
CA ASP A 120 -1.92 -10.47 9.08
C ASP A 120 -0.47 -10.98 9.04
N ALA A 121 0.46 -10.06 8.97
CA ALA A 121 1.88 -10.35 9.01
C ALA A 121 2.30 -11.20 10.21
N GLN A 122 1.53 -11.17 11.30
CA GLN A 122 1.77 -11.96 12.51
C GLN A 122 1.18 -13.38 12.46
N ASN A 123 0.23 -13.65 11.55
CA ASN A 123 -0.48 -14.93 11.45
C ASN A 123 0.04 -15.85 10.34
N LEU A 124 1.10 -15.51 9.64
CA LEU A 124 1.74 -16.37 8.63
C LEU A 124 2.51 -17.57 9.23
N ALA A 125 2.38 -17.80 10.54
CA ALA A 125 3.04 -18.91 11.22
C ALA A 125 2.35 -20.28 11.08
N HIS A 126 1.20 -20.38 10.41
CA HIS A 126 0.52 -21.67 10.16
C HIS A 126 -0.15 -21.71 8.80
N PRO A 127 0.48 -22.29 7.78
CA PRO A 127 -0.27 -23.02 6.77
C PRO A 127 -0.39 -24.47 7.22
N ASP A 128 -1.62 -24.89 7.51
CA ASP A 128 -1.98 -26.29 7.55
C ASP A 128 -1.83 -26.85 6.12
N ASN A 129 -0.64 -27.34 5.80
CA ASN A 129 -0.38 -28.14 4.60
C ASN A 129 0.06 -29.55 5.00
N SER A 130 -0.92 -30.35 5.32
CA SER A 130 -0.78 -31.79 5.50
C SER A 130 -1.01 -32.53 4.16
N ASP A 131 -0.27 -32.28 3.09
CA ASP A 131 -0.30 -33.19 1.93
C ASP A 131 0.87 -33.04 0.95
N ASN A 132 2.11 -32.79 1.44
CA ASN A 132 3.28 -33.09 0.61
C ASN A 132 4.54 -33.36 1.46
N PRO A 133 4.98 -34.60 1.64
CA PRO A 133 6.17 -34.91 2.42
C PRO A 133 7.44 -34.76 1.58
N GLY A 134 7.89 -33.53 1.35
CA GLY A 134 9.14 -33.37 0.59
C GLY A 134 9.69 -31.96 0.41
N TYR A 135 8.93 -30.92 0.65
CA TYR A 135 9.42 -29.53 0.54
C TYR A 135 9.03 -28.75 1.77
N GLN A 136 9.93 -28.70 2.75
CA GLN A 136 9.85 -27.69 3.81
C GLN A 136 10.35 -26.36 3.24
N GLU A 137 9.45 -25.55 2.69
CA GLU A 137 9.71 -24.13 2.53
C GLU A 137 9.95 -23.55 3.92
N PRO A 138 11.08 -22.86 4.18
CA PRO A 138 11.29 -22.25 5.47
C PRO A 138 10.16 -21.22 5.69
N GLN A 139 9.42 -21.36 6.79
CA GLN A 139 8.34 -20.46 7.23
C GLN A 139 8.85 -19.00 7.20
N ARG A 140 8.49 -18.29 6.16
CA ARG A 140 8.90 -16.91 5.94
C ARG A 140 7.81 -16.02 6.52
N GLY A 141 8.06 -15.42 7.69
CA GLY A 141 7.28 -14.27 8.16
C GLY A 141 7.27 -13.16 7.10
N PRO A 142 6.39 -12.15 7.23
CA PRO A 142 6.29 -11.07 6.26
C PRO A 142 7.64 -10.40 6.09
N ARG A 143 7.95 -10.04 4.85
CA ARG A 143 9.19 -9.32 4.53
C ARG A 143 9.14 -7.88 5.02
N PHE A 144 7.91 -7.32 5.10
CA PHE A 144 7.66 -5.93 5.40
C PHE A 144 6.46 -5.80 6.32
N ALA A 145 6.54 -4.90 7.29
CA ALA A 145 5.41 -4.55 8.14
C ALA A 145 5.52 -3.09 8.59
N VAL A 146 4.39 -2.45 8.87
CA VAL A 146 4.34 -1.09 9.41
C VAL A 146 3.48 -1.08 10.67
N LYS A 147 3.93 -0.34 11.69
CA LYS A 147 3.22 -0.17 12.96
C LYS A 147 3.21 1.30 13.36
N GLY A 148 2.04 1.84 13.69
CA GLY A 148 1.90 3.11 14.37
C GLY A 148 1.80 2.89 15.88
N ASP A 149 2.30 3.85 16.66
CA ASP A 149 2.16 3.91 18.10
C ASP A 149 2.07 5.38 18.57
N VAL A 150 1.36 5.63 19.69
CA VAL A 150 1.25 6.96 20.31
C VAL A 150 1.63 6.85 21.78
N ASP A 151 2.31 7.86 22.30
CA ASP A 151 2.74 7.93 23.70
C ASP A 151 1.59 8.23 24.66
N ASP A 152 0.61 9.06 24.25
CA ASP A 152 -0.57 9.39 25.04
C ASP A 152 -1.87 9.17 24.26
N LYS A 153 -2.81 8.41 24.83
CA LYS A 153 -4.14 8.17 24.27
C LYS A 153 -5.23 9.07 24.86
N ASN A 154 -4.91 9.92 25.82
CA ASN A 154 -5.85 10.80 26.51
C ASN A 154 -5.33 12.24 26.63
N PRO A 155 -4.78 12.84 25.58
CA PRO A 155 -4.26 14.20 25.62
C PRO A 155 -5.40 15.22 25.78
N TYR A 156 -5.05 16.44 26.10
CA TYR A 156 -5.95 17.58 25.91
C TYR A 156 -5.96 18.02 24.43
N VAL A 157 -7.01 18.72 24.04
CA VAL A 157 -7.07 19.40 22.73
C VAL A 157 -5.86 20.32 22.57
N GLN A 158 -5.21 20.30 21.40
CA GLN A 158 -3.98 21.03 21.05
C GLN A 158 -2.72 20.62 21.84
N GLN A 159 -2.79 19.63 22.72
CA GLN A 159 -1.60 19.06 23.37
C GLN A 159 -0.83 18.19 22.36
N GLN A 160 0.49 18.31 22.35
CA GLN A 160 1.36 17.41 21.58
C GLN A 160 1.23 15.99 22.11
N ILE A 161 1.12 15.04 21.18
CA ILE A 161 1.41 13.64 21.39
C ILE A 161 2.49 13.19 20.39
N ASP A 162 3.36 12.30 20.81
CA ASP A 162 4.39 11.74 19.95
C ASP A 162 3.84 10.48 19.26
N TYR A 163 3.78 10.54 17.92
CA TYR A 163 3.43 9.40 17.10
C TYR A 163 4.71 8.80 16.51
N THR A 164 4.91 7.50 16.72
CA THR A 164 6.01 6.75 16.14
C THR A 164 5.49 5.79 15.09
N LEU A 165 5.92 5.97 13.84
CA LEU A 165 5.74 5.03 12.77
C LEU A 165 6.99 4.14 12.69
N THR A 166 6.83 2.83 12.89
CA THR A 166 7.91 1.86 12.75
C THR A 166 7.69 1.01 11.51
N LEU A 167 8.64 1.05 10.60
CA LEU A 167 8.70 0.21 9.42
C LEU A 167 9.70 -0.92 9.66
N TYR A 168 9.25 -2.16 9.51
CA TYR A 168 10.06 -3.36 9.59
C TYR A 168 10.37 -3.88 8.20
N ASP A 169 11.65 -4.06 7.90
CA ASP A 169 12.14 -4.49 6.60
C ASP A 169 13.12 -5.66 6.74
N ALA A 170 12.69 -6.83 6.29
CA ALA A 170 13.49 -8.04 6.20
C ALA A 170 13.74 -8.48 4.75
N GLY A 171 13.41 -7.63 3.77
CA GLY A 171 13.47 -7.96 2.35
C GLY A 171 14.24 -6.96 1.47
N GLY A 172 14.88 -5.95 2.06
CA GLY A 172 15.62 -4.93 1.30
C GLY A 172 14.71 -3.91 0.62
N LEU A 173 13.71 -3.40 1.35
CA LEU A 173 12.79 -2.37 0.90
C LEU A 173 13.57 -1.10 0.51
N GLN A 174 13.23 -0.54 -0.64
CA GLN A 174 13.83 0.65 -1.21
C GLN A 174 12.76 1.69 -1.54
N GLY A 175 13.18 2.96 -1.51
CA GLY A 175 12.32 4.10 -1.84
C GLY A 175 11.15 4.25 -0.87
N GLY A 176 10.33 5.24 -1.14
CA GLY A 176 9.11 5.54 -0.42
C GLY A 176 9.31 6.45 0.78
N GLU A 177 8.32 7.31 0.96
CA GLU A 177 8.15 8.15 2.14
C GLU A 177 6.76 7.88 2.74
N PRO A 178 6.61 8.01 4.06
CA PRO A 178 5.30 7.93 4.68
C PRO A 178 4.39 9.06 4.22
N GLU A 179 3.19 8.71 3.76
CA GLU A 179 2.14 9.62 3.31
C GLU A 179 0.96 9.55 4.28
N PHE A 180 0.56 10.70 4.83
CA PHE A 180 -0.66 10.79 5.62
C PHE A 180 -1.87 10.86 4.71
N ILE A 181 -2.77 9.88 4.82
CA ILE A 181 -4.02 9.88 4.07
C ILE A 181 -5.00 10.81 4.75
N ASP A 182 -5.33 11.91 4.06
CA ASP A 182 -6.30 12.87 4.54
C ASP A 182 -7.72 12.27 4.48
N ASP A 183 -8.40 12.26 5.62
CA ASP A 183 -9.81 11.85 5.74
C ASP A 183 -10.79 13.05 5.65
N GLY A 184 -10.27 14.24 5.35
CA GLY A 184 -11.05 15.49 5.29
C GLY A 184 -11.53 16.00 6.65
N SER A 185 -11.15 15.37 7.75
CA SER A 185 -11.65 15.72 9.09
C SER A 185 -10.98 16.96 9.67
N ASN A 186 -9.78 17.33 9.22
CA ASN A 186 -8.93 18.37 9.80
C ASN A 186 -8.79 18.23 11.33
N SER A 187 -8.74 16.97 11.80
CA SER A 187 -8.72 16.68 13.24
C SER A 187 -7.32 16.73 13.84
N TRP A 188 -6.29 16.71 13.01
CA TRP A 188 -4.89 16.62 13.42
C TRP A 188 -4.02 17.66 12.72
N LEU A 189 -3.18 18.36 13.48
CA LEU A 189 -2.02 19.06 12.95
C LEU A 189 -0.80 18.17 13.17
N ILE A 190 0.01 17.93 12.12
CA ILE A 190 1.12 16.98 12.16
C ILE A 190 2.41 17.67 11.76
N ARG A 191 3.49 17.38 12.48
CA ARG A 191 4.85 17.88 12.20
C ARG A 191 5.85 16.74 12.31
N SER A 192 6.77 16.63 11.38
CA SER A 192 7.90 15.70 11.48
C SER A 192 8.86 16.14 12.59
N LEU A 193 9.36 15.18 13.36
CA LEU A 193 10.35 15.40 14.42
C LEU A 193 11.78 15.04 13.98
N GLY A 194 12.11 15.33 12.74
CA GLY A 194 13.45 15.14 12.17
C GLY A 194 13.57 13.93 11.27
N GLU A 195 14.81 13.50 11.02
CA GLU A 195 15.14 12.38 10.15
C GLU A 195 14.79 11.04 10.79
N PRO A 196 14.48 10.00 10.00
CA PRO A 196 14.18 8.68 10.53
C PRO A 196 15.38 8.01 11.20
N GLU A 197 15.14 7.33 12.30
CA GLU A 197 16.14 6.49 12.97
C GLU A 197 16.15 5.09 12.32
N ILE A 198 17.34 4.62 11.90
CA ILE A 198 17.50 3.32 11.25
C ILE A 198 18.33 2.42 12.14
N ASN A 199 17.74 1.31 12.58
CA ASN A 199 18.39 0.27 13.37
C ASN A 199 18.35 -1.06 12.61
N SER A 200 19.43 -1.83 12.68
CA SER A 200 19.49 -3.17 12.10
C SER A 200 19.79 -4.20 13.18
N LYS A 201 19.02 -5.27 13.17
CA LYS A 201 19.21 -6.41 14.09
C LYS A 201 19.07 -7.73 13.35
N VAL A 202 19.66 -8.78 13.88
CA VAL A 202 19.49 -10.13 13.35
C VAL A 202 18.45 -10.86 14.21
N VAL A 203 17.35 -11.30 13.57
CA VAL A 203 16.28 -12.08 14.21
C VAL A 203 16.15 -13.40 13.45
N ASN A 204 16.29 -14.52 14.16
CA ASN A 204 16.23 -15.86 13.56
C ASN A 204 17.14 -16.04 12.33
N GLY A 205 18.38 -15.50 12.42
CA GLY A 205 19.36 -15.58 11.35
C GLY A 205 19.15 -14.66 10.16
N ARG A 206 18.16 -13.74 10.25
CA ARG A 206 17.86 -12.75 9.20
C ARG A 206 18.16 -11.35 9.67
N SER A 207 18.70 -10.53 8.76
CA SER A 207 18.80 -9.09 9.00
C SER A 207 17.40 -8.48 8.93
N LEU A 208 17.01 -7.81 10.01
CA LEU A 208 15.79 -7.02 10.11
C LEU A 208 16.19 -5.56 10.30
N ARG A 209 15.79 -4.70 9.38
CA ARG A 209 15.95 -3.26 9.47
C ARG A 209 14.68 -2.65 10.07
N GLU A 210 14.85 -1.85 11.10
CA GLU A 210 13.79 -1.14 11.80
C GLU A 210 13.98 0.35 11.54
N ILE A 211 13.04 0.98 10.86
CA ILE A 211 13.09 2.39 10.49
C ILE A 211 11.98 3.10 11.24
N LYS A 212 12.34 4.07 12.10
CA LYS A 212 11.40 4.82 12.93
C LYS A 212 11.28 6.26 12.43
N PHE A 213 10.08 6.66 12.08
CA PHE A 213 9.72 8.03 11.78
C PHE A 213 8.95 8.58 13.01
N ARG A 214 9.33 9.77 13.45
CA ARG A 214 8.70 10.42 14.61
C ARG A 214 7.95 11.67 14.18
N TYR A 215 6.74 11.82 14.71
CA TYR A 215 5.86 12.95 14.41
C TYR A 215 5.28 13.52 15.68
N ALA A 216 5.26 14.85 15.79
CA ALA A 216 4.42 15.56 16.75
C ALA A 216 3.02 15.70 16.15
N MET A 217 2.00 15.21 16.85
CA MET A 217 0.60 15.30 16.46
C MET A 217 -0.18 16.11 17.48
N PHE A 218 -0.98 17.06 17.00
CA PHE A 218 -1.78 17.97 17.85
C PHE A 218 -3.25 17.80 17.49
N PRO A 219 -4.09 17.23 18.37
CA PRO A 219 -5.52 17.09 18.11
C PRO A 219 -6.20 18.47 18.08
N GLN A 220 -6.96 18.76 17.04
CA GLN A 220 -7.62 20.06 16.84
C GLN A 220 -9.05 20.09 17.41
N LYS A 221 -9.57 18.93 17.83
CA LYS A 221 -10.93 18.76 18.37
C LYS A 221 -10.88 17.85 19.59
N SER A 222 -11.78 18.06 20.55
CA SER A 222 -11.99 17.13 21.67
C SER A 222 -12.93 15.98 21.27
N GLY A 223 -12.89 14.90 22.04
CA GLY A 223 -13.70 13.69 21.81
C GLY A 223 -12.87 12.50 21.32
N ARG A 224 -13.55 11.48 20.82
CA ARG A 224 -12.89 10.28 20.28
C ARG A 224 -12.42 10.58 18.85
N LEU A 225 -11.13 10.64 18.68
CA LEU A 225 -10.49 10.80 17.37
C LEU A 225 -9.76 9.51 16.99
N LYS A 226 -9.57 9.31 15.70
CA LYS A 226 -8.68 8.28 15.17
C LYS A 226 -7.46 8.97 14.56
N THR A 227 -6.27 8.39 14.76
CA THR A 227 -5.11 8.86 14.03
C THR A 227 -5.31 8.64 12.52
N PRO A 228 -4.74 9.48 11.65
CA PRO A 228 -4.78 9.23 10.21
C PRO A 228 -4.09 7.92 9.86
N VAL A 229 -4.53 7.32 8.77
CA VAL A 229 -3.80 6.21 8.15
C VAL A 229 -2.53 6.78 7.53
N ILE A 230 -1.39 6.17 7.84
CA ILE A 230 -0.14 6.47 7.15
C ILE A 230 0.11 5.35 6.16
N ARG A 231 0.26 5.72 4.88
CA ARG A 231 0.64 4.83 3.80
C ARG A 231 2.13 4.95 3.52
N PHE A 232 2.77 3.83 3.35
CA PHE A 232 4.14 3.75 2.88
C PHE A 232 4.14 3.03 1.53
N ASN A 233 4.62 3.71 0.49
CA ASN A 233 4.77 3.17 -0.86
C ASN A 233 6.26 2.94 -1.14
N GLY A 234 6.69 1.69 -1.25
CA GLY A 234 8.07 1.34 -1.54
C GLY A 234 8.15 0.25 -2.61
N TYR A 235 9.33 -0.30 -2.81
CA TYR A 235 9.57 -1.45 -3.67
C TYR A 235 10.76 -2.25 -3.16
N TYR A 236 10.85 -3.52 -3.52
CA TYR A 236 12.05 -4.33 -3.35
C TYR A 236 12.49 -4.91 -4.70
N LEU A 237 13.77 -5.24 -4.78
CA LEU A 237 14.35 -5.81 -5.99
C LEU A 237 14.46 -7.32 -5.84
N THR A 238 14.00 -8.06 -6.85
CA THR A 238 14.34 -9.48 -7.02
C THR A 238 15.38 -9.59 -8.13
N GLN A 239 16.48 -10.26 -7.83
CA GLN A 239 17.40 -10.69 -8.89
C GLN A 239 16.76 -11.85 -9.65
N GLY A 240 16.71 -11.76 -10.96
CA GLY A 240 16.28 -12.86 -11.81
C GLY A 240 17.18 -14.08 -11.56
N GLY A 241 16.69 -15.01 -10.73
CA GLY A 241 17.32 -16.31 -10.49
C GLY A 241 16.75 -17.31 -11.48
N ARG A 242 17.58 -18.14 -12.11
CA ARG A 242 17.15 -19.27 -12.93
C ARG A 242 16.23 -20.18 -12.11
N GLY A 243 14.96 -20.15 -12.42
CA GLY A 243 14.00 -21.17 -11.96
C GLY A 243 12.80 -20.62 -11.21
N SER A 244 11.64 -20.70 -11.85
CA SER A 244 10.27 -20.60 -11.34
C SER A 244 9.61 -19.25 -11.19
N ASP A 245 10.03 -18.22 -11.89
CA ASP A 245 9.18 -17.05 -12.06
C ASP A 245 8.46 -17.16 -13.43
N PRO A 246 7.11 -17.18 -13.49
CA PRO A 246 6.39 -17.19 -14.76
C PRO A 246 6.76 -16.01 -15.69
N PHE A 247 7.42 -14.99 -15.14
CA PHE A 247 7.91 -13.84 -15.87
C PHE A 247 9.18 -14.14 -16.70
N GLU A 248 10.05 -15.06 -16.23
CA GLU A 248 11.26 -15.45 -16.98
C GLU A 248 10.93 -16.37 -18.16
N GLU A 249 9.89 -17.18 -18.06
CA GLU A 249 9.49 -18.10 -19.12
C GLU A 249 8.96 -17.38 -20.37
N ILE A 250 8.45 -16.15 -20.22
CA ILE A 250 7.88 -15.35 -21.31
C ILE A 250 8.94 -14.44 -21.98
N PHE A 251 9.92 -13.95 -21.23
CA PHE A 251 10.93 -13.01 -21.75
C PHE A 251 12.36 -13.56 -21.81
N GLY A 252 12.67 -14.70 -21.18
CA GLY A 252 14.02 -15.26 -21.00
C GLY A 252 14.50 -16.26 -22.07
N GLY A 253 13.65 -16.70 -22.95
CA GLY A 253 13.89 -17.94 -23.70
C GLY A 253 14.41 -17.82 -25.11
N SER A 254 15.02 -16.77 -25.62
CA SER A 254 15.64 -16.86 -26.98
C SER A 254 16.63 -15.78 -27.42
N LEU A 255 16.94 -14.78 -26.63
CA LEU A 255 17.82 -13.68 -27.07
C LEU A 255 19.16 -13.54 -26.31
N PHE A 256 19.40 -14.36 -25.27
CA PHE A 256 20.53 -14.14 -24.36
C PHE A 256 21.58 -15.29 -24.30
N ASP A 257 21.59 -16.18 -25.28
CA ASP A 257 22.68 -17.16 -25.40
C ASP A 257 23.97 -16.59 -26.06
N ALA A 258 24.04 -15.30 -26.23
CA ALA A 258 25.27 -14.61 -26.65
C ALA A 258 25.97 -14.01 -25.43
N GLY A 259 26.72 -14.83 -24.71
CA GLY A 259 27.80 -14.65 -23.76
C GLY A 259 28.36 -13.26 -23.40
N VAL A 260 27.57 -12.28 -23.09
CA VAL A 260 28.04 -10.99 -22.57
C VAL A 260 27.40 -10.79 -21.20
N GLY A 261 28.22 -10.70 -20.17
CA GLY A 261 27.84 -10.64 -18.74
C GLY A 261 26.99 -9.45 -18.33
N PHE A 262 25.72 -9.41 -18.73
CA PHE A 262 24.71 -8.42 -18.35
C PHE A 262 23.82 -8.88 -17.18
N GLY A 263 24.24 -9.85 -16.39
CA GLY A 263 23.46 -10.45 -15.29
C GLY A 263 22.99 -9.50 -14.17
N SER A 264 23.35 -8.22 -14.20
CA SER A 264 22.93 -7.24 -13.16
C SER A 264 21.98 -6.16 -13.67
N MET A 265 21.55 -6.17 -14.92
CA MET A 265 20.69 -5.11 -15.48
C MET A 265 19.18 -5.38 -15.37
N PHE A 266 18.74 -6.55 -14.93
CA PHE A 266 17.32 -6.92 -14.92
C PHE A 266 16.80 -7.27 -13.52
N ALA A 267 17.03 -6.37 -12.54
CA ALA A 267 16.35 -6.47 -11.29
C ALA A 267 14.88 -6.02 -11.46
N THR A 268 13.94 -6.94 -11.23
CA THR A 268 12.51 -6.60 -11.24
C THR A 268 12.15 -5.82 -9.99
N ARG A 269 11.49 -4.68 -10.14
CA ARG A 269 10.95 -3.88 -9.03
C ARG A 269 9.58 -4.42 -8.65
N ASN A 270 9.47 -4.90 -7.43
CA ASN A 270 8.20 -5.37 -6.85
C ASN A 270 7.67 -4.29 -5.91
N PRO A 271 6.54 -3.66 -6.20
CA PRO A 271 5.97 -2.61 -5.34
C PRO A 271 5.46 -3.20 -4.03
N VAL A 272 5.54 -2.38 -2.98
CA VAL A 272 5.04 -2.67 -1.64
C VAL A 272 4.24 -1.47 -1.16
N VAL A 273 3.00 -1.70 -0.73
CA VAL A 273 2.12 -0.68 -0.14
C VAL A 273 1.72 -1.14 1.26
N LEU A 274 2.15 -0.41 2.27
CA LEU A 274 1.83 -0.70 3.67
C LEU A 274 0.97 0.42 4.24
N ASN A 275 -0.03 0.08 5.05
CA ASN A 275 -0.89 1.05 5.71
C ASN A 275 -0.89 0.80 7.22
N THR A 276 -0.84 1.87 8.03
CA THR A 276 -1.03 1.76 9.47
C THR A 276 -2.49 1.55 9.82
N LYS A 277 -2.73 0.87 10.95
CA LYS A 277 -4.08 0.83 11.55
C LYS A 277 -4.31 2.13 12.33
N PRO A 278 -5.47 2.81 12.16
CA PRO A 278 -5.81 3.97 12.97
C PRO A 278 -5.85 3.63 14.46
N ILE A 279 -5.30 4.51 15.29
CA ILE A 279 -5.32 4.39 16.74
C ILE A 279 -6.40 5.31 17.30
N GLU A 280 -7.22 4.79 18.20
CA GLU A 280 -8.21 5.63 18.91
C GLU A 280 -7.52 6.42 20.01
N VAL A 281 -7.78 7.74 20.03
CA VAL A 281 -7.29 8.71 21.01
C VAL A 281 -8.50 9.44 21.59
N ASN A 282 -8.63 9.47 22.90
CA ASN A 282 -9.72 10.13 23.60
C ASN A 282 -9.27 11.53 24.07
N VAL A 283 -9.48 12.52 23.22
CA VAL A 283 -9.01 13.91 23.43
C VAL A 283 -9.90 14.63 24.44
N ARG A 284 -9.30 15.08 25.53
CA ARG A 284 -9.97 15.85 26.58
C ARG A 284 -10.20 17.29 26.14
N PRO A 285 -11.34 17.90 26.46
CA PRO A 285 -11.57 19.34 26.20
C PRO A 285 -10.68 20.22 27.07
N ILE A 286 -10.59 21.51 26.74
CA ILE A 286 -9.95 22.50 27.59
C ILE A 286 -10.59 22.45 28.98
N PRO A 287 -9.81 22.37 30.07
CA PRO A 287 -10.35 22.33 31.41
C PRO A 287 -11.20 23.58 31.74
N PRO A 288 -12.35 23.45 32.41
CA PRO A 288 -13.20 24.59 32.77
C PRO A 288 -12.47 25.64 33.62
N ALA A 289 -11.48 25.20 34.40
CA ALA A 289 -10.65 26.10 35.21
C ALA A 289 -9.83 27.11 34.38
N ASN A 290 -9.69 26.90 33.07
CA ASN A 290 -9.00 27.85 32.19
C ASN A 290 -9.76 29.20 32.05
N ASN A 291 -11.07 29.21 32.35
CA ASN A 291 -11.93 30.42 32.34
C ASN A 291 -11.82 31.31 31.09
N GLY A 292 -11.57 30.71 29.91
CA GLY A 292 -11.42 31.44 28.64
C GLY A 292 -10.09 32.18 28.49
N ASN A 293 -9.12 31.96 29.38
CA ASN A 293 -7.76 32.46 29.22
C ASN A 293 -7.06 31.74 28.06
N TRP A 294 -5.89 32.26 27.69
CA TRP A 294 -5.04 31.63 26.67
C TRP A 294 -4.77 30.15 27.01
N TRP A 295 -5.07 29.27 26.09
CA TRP A 295 -4.85 27.83 26.25
C TRP A 295 -3.51 27.45 25.61
N LEU A 296 -2.55 27.05 26.44
CA LEU A 296 -1.23 26.60 26.01
C LEU A 296 -0.89 25.28 26.70
N PRO A 297 -1.22 24.15 26.12
CA PRO A 297 -0.93 22.82 26.67
C PRO A 297 0.53 22.42 26.41
N ALA A 298 1.46 23.26 26.82
CA ALA A 298 2.89 23.05 26.68
C ALA A 298 3.43 22.07 27.74
N GLU A 299 4.41 21.29 27.38
CA GLU A 299 5.17 20.46 28.29
C GLU A 299 6.00 21.33 29.27
N SER A 300 6.63 22.39 28.74
CA SER A 300 7.31 23.40 29.56
C SER A 300 7.28 24.77 28.90
N VAL A 301 7.27 25.80 29.73
CA VAL A 301 7.34 27.21 29.30
C VAL A 301 8.39 27.96 30.13
N LYS A 302 9.26 28.72 29.49
CA LYS A 302 10.22 29.62 30.11
C LYS A 302 10.10 30.99 29.51
N LEU A 303 9.90 31.98 30.38
CA LEU A 303 9.87 33.38 30.02
C LEU A 303 11.02 34.10 30.69
N TYR A 304 11.85 34.80 29.95
CA TYR A 304 12.94 35.62 30.48
C TYR A 304 13.17 36.86 29.61
N ALA A 305 13.86 37.84 30.16
CA ALA A 305 14.15 39.06 29.44
C ALA A 305 15.60 39.47 29.60
N GLU A 306 16.13 40.03 28.55
CA GLU A 306 17.47 40.64 28.50
C GLU A 306 17.36 42.11 28.21
N TRP A 307 18.19 42.92 28.88
CA TRP A 307 18.26 44.36 28.68
C TRP A 307 19.55 44.72 27.93
N ASN A 308 19.45 45.73 27.07
CA ASN A 308 20.63 46.29 26.43
C ASN A 308 20.63 47.83 26.68
N PRO A 309 21.61 48.34 27.47
CA PRO A 309 22.70 47.61 28.17
C PRO A 309 22.17 46.70 29.28
N GLN A 310 22.94 45.67 29.65
CA GLN A 310 22.54 44.61 30.59
C GLN A 310 22.04 45.14 31.96
N ARG A 311 22.52 46.31 32.38
CA ARG A 311 22.07 47.03 33.57
C ARG A 311 21.70 48.46 33.15
N PRO A 312 20.51 48.70 32.65
CA PRO A 312 20.13 50.03 32.16
C PRO A 312 19.97 51.02 33.27
N VAL A 313 20.54 52.20 33.08
CA VAL A 313 20.21 53.38 33.89
C VAL A 313 19.15 54.13 33.09
N PHE A 314 17.94 54.18 33.61
CA PHE A 314 16.83 54.85 32.92
C PHE A 314 16.98 56.36 33.03
N LYS A 315 17.12 57.07 31.91
CA LYS A 315 17.13 58.56 31.82
C LYS A 315 16.05 58.97 30.85
N VAL A 316 15.43 60.09 31.17
CA VAL A 316 14.40 60.73 30.34
C VAL A 316 14.99 61.06 28.97
N GLY A 317 14.37 60.54 27.88
CA GLY A 317 14.80 60.80 26.51
C GLY A 317 15.86 59.82 25.98
N GLU A 318 16.40 58.91 26.80
CA GLU A 318 17.32 57.85 26.35
C GLU A 318 16.56 56.54 26.11
N ALA A 319 16.78 55.91 24.91
CA ALA A 319 16.16 54.63 24.57
C ALA A 319 16.89 53.48 25.26
N VAL A 320 16.13 52.56 25.84
CA VAL A 320 16.63 51.31 26.41
C VAL A 320 15.88 50.17 25.75
N SER A 321 16.62 49.17 25.26
CA SER A 321 16.01 47.99 24.65
C SER A 321 15.86 46.86 25.66
N ARG A 322 14.68 46.22 25.63
CA ARG A 322 14.39 45.00 26.36
C ARG A 322 13.95 43.93 25.35
N THR A 323 14.64 42.80 25.33
CA THR A 323 14.26 41.64 24.54
C THR A 323 13.63 40.61 25.46
N VAL A 324 12.41 40.20 25.15
CA VAL A 324 11.69 39.14 25.88
C VAL A 324 11.74 37.85 25.09
N TYR A 325 12.11 36.78 25.77
CA TYR A 325 12.19 35.45 25.17
C TYR A 325 11.13 34.54 25.80
N LEU A 326 10.30 33.97 24.95
CA LEU A 326 9.37 32.89 25.31
C LEU A 326 9.88 31.60 24.69
N LYS A 327 10.29 30.63 25.53
CA LYS A 327 10.65 29.27 25.10
C LYS A 327 9.57 28.33 25.59
N ALA A 328 8.99 27.55 24.67
CA ALA A 328 8.00 26.57 25.00
C ALA A 328 8.37 25.21 24.32
N VAL A 329 8.03 24.10 24.96
CA VAL A 329 8.23 22.74 24.46
C VAL A 329 6.87 22.07 24.35
N GLY A 330 6.67 21.26 23.30
CA GLY A 330 5.41 20.54 23.08
C GLY A 330 4.31 21.41 22.47
N VAL A 331 4.68 22.49 21.76
CA VAL A 331 3.75 23.40 21.09
C VAL A 331 4.28 23.82 19.73
N VAL A 332 3.40 24.31 18.87
CA VAL A 332 3.77 24.95 17.60
C VAL A 332 3.70 26.46 17.71
N GLU A 333 4.39 27.17 16.82
CA GLU A 333 4.54 28.64 16.85
C GLU A 333 3.20 29.38 16.94
N ASN A 334 2.20 28.92 16.17
CA ASN A 334 0.87 29.57 16.16
C ASN A 334 0.02 29.36 17.43
N GLN A 335 0.52 28.57 18.40
CA GLN A 335 -0.09 28.43 19.73
C GLN A 335 0.48 29.42 20.74
N LEU A 336 1.58 30.10 20.40
CA LEU A 336 2.19 31.09 21.29
C LEU A 336 1.43 32.40 21.21
N PRO A 337 1.27 33.14 22.35
CA PRO A 337 0.68 34.47 22.34
C PRO A 337 1.63 35.47 21.69
N ASP A 338 1.07 36.52 21.10
CA ASP A 338 1.81 37.72 20.76
C ASP A 338 2.24 38.39 22.07
N ILE A 339 3.50 38.83 22.19
CA ILE A 339 4.10 39.40 23.39
C ILE A 339 4.28 40.91 23.20
#